data_cb0df7fc1c506f23f7e0ec9c54bf71d5
#
_entry.id   cb0df7fc1c506f23f7e0ec9c54bf71d5
#
_cell.length_a   1.000
_cell.length_b   1.000
_cell.length_c   1.000
_cell.angle_alpha   90.00
_cell.angle_beta   90.00
_cell.angle_gamma   90.00
#
_symmetry.space_group_name_H-M   'P 1'
#
loop_
_entity.id
_entity.type
_entity.pdbx_description
1 polymer ?
#
loop_
_entity_poly.entity_id
_entity_poly.type
_entity_poly.pdbx_seq_one_letter_code
_entity_poly.pdbx_strand_id
1 'polypeptide(L)'
;MYLPEILFWGVFGLTAEIVFTSILDLFTKNKIALIGYTSLWMFPIYAFGLSYGFDLVVNIIHNDIIRYLSYPIWVWLVELLMGYLFLILNIRLWDYNYLPQGKHWKGIISFVHFPVWIILGISVEYIKQILF
;
A
#
# COMPACT_ATOMS: atom_id res chain seq x y z
N MET A 1 11.81 13.98 11.88
CA MET A 1 10.84 13.77 10.82
C MET A 1 10.10 15.06 10.55
N TYR A 2 9.83 15.28 9.32
CA TYR A 2 9.37 16.52 8.76
C TYR A 2 7.86 16.42 8.51
N LEU A 3 7.03 17.28 9.12
CA LEU A 3 5.56 17.24 8.96
C LEU A 3 5.13 17.26 7.47
N PRO A 4 5.74 18.06 6.57
CA PRO A 4 5.44 18.02 5.15
C PRO A 4 5.64 16.65 4.49
N GLU A 5 6.64 15.88 4.90
CA GLU A 5 6.87 14.52 4.38
C GLU A 5 5.71 13.58 4.75
N ILE A 6 5.27 13.61 6.02
CA ILE A 6 4.14 12.80 6.48
C ILE A 6 2.88 13.12 5.68
N LEU A 7 2.58 14.41 5.54
CA LEU A 7 1.42 14.87 4.79
C LEU A 7 1.50 14.47 3.32
N PHE A 8 2.68 14.61 2.70
CA PHE A 8 2.92 14.18 1.32
C PHE A 8 2.60 12.69 1.14
N TRP A 9 3.14 11.83 1.98
CA TRP A 9 2.93 10.39 1.85
C TRP A 9 1.48 9.96 2.14
N GLY A 10 0.80 10.64 3.05
CA GLY A 10 -0.64 10.43 3.28
C GLY A 10 -1.47 10.74 2.03
N VAL A 11 -1.26 11.90 1.42
CA VAL A 11 -1.95 12.31 0.18
C VAL A 11 -1.55 11.42 -1.00
N PHE A 12 -0.25 11.11 -1.13
CA PHE A 12 0.25 10.21 -2.16
C PHE A 12 -0.44 8.85 -2.10
N GLY A 13 -0.53 8.26 -0.90
CA GLY A 13 -1.17 6.95 -0.72
C GLY A 13 -2.66 6.95 -1.06
N LEU A 14 -3.41 7.97 -0.61
CA LEU A 14 -4.83 8.11 -0.98
C LEU A 14 -4.99 8.25 -2.50
N THR A 15 -4.14 9.04 -3.14
CA THR A 15 -4.17 9.24 -4.60
C THR A 15 -3.86 7.94 -5.33
N ALA A 16 -2.83 7.22 -4.89
CA ALA A 16 -2.45 5.92 -5.45
C ALA A 16 -3.59 4.90 -5.35
N GLU A 17 -4.32 4.85 -4.23
CA GLU A 17 -5.48 3.97 -4.10
C GLU A 17 -6.65 4.34 -5.01
N ILE A 18 -6.95 5.63 -5.15
CA ILE A 18 -8.00 6.09 -6.06
C ILE A 18 -7.66 5.69 -7.49
N VAL A 19 -6.42 5.87 -7.92
CA VAL A 19 -5.95 5.43 -9.24
C VAL A 19 -6.05 3.93 -9.38
N PHE A 20 -5.56 3.18 -8.39
CA PHE A 20 -5.59 1.71 -8.41
C PHE A 20 -7.01 1.16 -8.50
N THR A 21 -7.93 1.64 -7.66
CA THR A 21 -9.32 1.17 -7.66
C THR A 21 -10.06 1.54 -8.93
N SER A 22 -9.79 2.71 -9.52
CA SER A 22 -10.38 3.13 -10.80
C SER A 22 -9.93 2.24 -11.95
N ILE A 23 -8.63 1.89 -12.00
CA ILE A 23 -8.07 0.98 -13.00
C ILE A 23 -8.59 -0.44 -12.80
N LEU A 24 -8.67 -0.91 -11.56
CA LEU A 24 -9.21 -2.23 -11.24
C LEU A 24 -10.66 -2.34 -11.72
N ASP A 25 -11.50 -1.34 -11.45
CA ASP A 25 -12.90 -1.33 -11.90
C ASP A 25 -13.02 -1.22 -13.43
N LEU A 26 -12.07 -0.53 -14.09
CA LEU A 26 -12.02 -0.52 -15.56
C LEU A 26 -11.86 -1.93 -16.12
N PHE A 27 -10.92 -2.70 -15.61
CA PHE A 27 -10.62 -4.05 -16.14
C PHE A 27 -11.59 -5.13 -15.65
N THR A 28 -12.12 -5.01 -14.44
CA THR A 28 -12.99 -6.05 -13.84
C THR A 28 -14.48 -5.81 -14.10
N LYS A 29 -14.89 -4.56 -14.24
CA LYS A 29 -16.31 -4.17 -14.37
C LYS A 29 -16.61 -3.34 -15.62
N ASN A 30 -15.62 -3.14 -16.51
CA ASN A 30 -15.71 -2.31 -17.71
C ASN A 30 -16.20 -0.87 -17.44
N LYS A 31 -15.84 -0.32 -16.26
CA LYS A 31 -16.23 1.05 -15.88
C LYS A 31 -15.25 2.07 -16.45
N ILE A 32 -15.55 2.58 -17.63
CA ILE A 32 -14.71 3.56 -18.34
C ILE A 32 -14.72 4.97 -17.72
N ALA A 33 -15.62 5.23 -16.76
CA ALA A 33 -15.68 6.52 -16.07
C ALA A 33 -14.45 6.77 -15.17
N LEU A 34 -13.64 5.74 -14.89
CA LEU A 34 -12.42 5.83 -14.07
C LEU A 34 -12.67 6.46 -12.69
N ILE A 35 -13.75 6.06 -12.04
CA ILE A 35 -14.09 6.48 -10.69
C ILE A 35 -13.39 5.55 -9.71
N GLY A 36 -12.49 6.12 -8.91
CA GLY A 36 -11.78 5.40 -7.84
C GLY A 36 -12.31 5.79 -6.47
N TYR A 37 -11.91 5.02 -5.45
CA TYR A 37 -12.32 5.23 -4.06
C TYR A 37 -11.21 4.84 -3.10
N THR A 38 -11.27 5.40 -1.89
CA THR A 38 -10.41 5.06 -0.75
C THR A 38 -11.11 5.44 0.55
N SER A 39 -10.56 5.02 1.69
CA SER A 39 -10.99 5.44 3.02
C SER A 39 -10.03 6.50 3.58
N LEU A 40 -10.54 7.50 4.28
CA LEU A 40 -9.69 8.48 4.98
C LEU A 40 -8.80 7.84 6.05
N TRP A 41 -9.18 6.67 6.59
CA TRP A 41 -8.34 5.89 7.49
C TRP A 41 -7.06 5.38 6.85
N MET A 42 -7.00 5.32 5.52
CA MET A 42 -5.77 4.97 4.81
C MET A 42 -4.74 6.09 4.87
N PHE A 43 -5.16 7.34 5.09
CA PHE A 43 -4.23 8.48 5.20
C PHE A 43 -3.14 8.25 6.27
N PRO A 44 -3.46 8.01 7.55
CA PRO A 44 -2.40 7.76 8.54
C PRO A 44 -1.60 6.49 8.26
N ILE A 45 -2.20 5.45 7.69
CA ILE A 45 -1.49 4.21 7.33
C ILE A 45 -0.40 4.52 6.30
N TYR A 46 -0.73 5.23 5.23
CA TYR A 46 0.27 5.64 4.23
C TYR A 46 1.23 6.70 4.75
N ALA A 47 0.73 7.68 5.47
CA ALA A 47 1.55 8.75 6.03
C ALA A 47 2.70 8.21 6.87
N PHE A 48 2.42 7.31 7.80
CA PHE A 48 3.43 6.70 8.66
C PHE A 48 4.13 5.49 8.03
N GLY A 49 3.42 4.68 7.25
CA GLY A 49 3.99 3.51 6.58
C GLY A 49 5.02 3.88 5.54
N LEU A 50 4.74 4.86 4.68
CA LEU A 50 5.66 5.28 3.62
C LEU A 50 6.75 6.24 4.11
N SER A 51 6.53 6.97 5.20
CA SER A 51 7.60 7.76 5.82
C SER A 51 8.49 6.89 6.71
N TYR A 52 8.03 6.55 7.91
CA TYR A 52 8.83 5.80 8.89
C TYR A 52 9.07 4.34 8.53
N GLY A 53 8.03 3.65 8.04
CA GLY A 53 8.13 2.24 7.72
C GLY A 53 9.18 1.97 6.64
N PHE A 54 9.23 2.82 5.62
CA PHE A 54 10.26 2.72 4.57
C PHE A 54 11.66 3.05 5.08
N ASP A 55 11.80 4.10 5.87
CA ASP A 55 13.10 4.45 6.47
C ASP A 55 13.63 3.31 7.32
N LEU A 56 12.76 2.65 8.08
CA LEU A 56 13.13 1.47 8.86
C LEU A 56 13.67 0.34 7.97
N VAL A 57 12.99 0.04 6.87
CA VAL A 57 13.40 -1.03 5.94
C VAL A 57 14.75 -0.69 5.29
N VAL A 58 14.93 0.55 4.83
CA VAL A 58 16.20 1.01 4.23
C VAL A 58 17.35 0.92 5.22
N ASN A 59 17.10 1.25 6.48
CA ASN A 59 18.13 1.19 7.54
C ASN A 59 18.49 -0.26 7.95
N ILE A 60 17.57 -1.20 7.81
CA ILE A 60 17.81 -2.62 8.16
C ILE A 60 18.44 -3.37 6.98
N ILE A 61 17.97 -3.14 5.76
CA ILE A 61 18.39 -3.90 4.57
C ILE A 61 19.16 -2.99 3.63
N HIS A 62 20.49 -3.08 3.68
CA HIS A 62 21.37 -2.23 2.87
C HIS A 62 21.57 -2.73 1.42
N ASN A 63 21.36 -4.02 1.17
CA ASN A 63 21.43 -4.57 -0.19
C ASN A 63 20.17 -4.24 -0.96
N ASP A 64 20.29 -3.50 -2.05
CA ASP A 64 19.15 -2.99 -2.83
C ASP A 64 18.25 -4.10 -3.38
N ILE A 65 18.82 -5.17 -3.93
CA ILE A 65 18.06 -6.27 -4.53
C ILE A 65 17.24 -6.99 -3.46
N ILE A 66 17.88 -7.31 -2.32
CA ILE A 66 17.21 -7.98 -1.20
C ILE A 66 16.10 -7.06 -0.64
N ARG A 67 16.39 -5.77 -0.52
CA ARG A 67 15.43 -4.78 -0.03
C ARG A 67 14.22 -4.68 -0.95
N TYR A 68 14.40 -4.55 -2.26
CA TYR A 68 13.31 -4.47 -3.23
C TYR A 68 12.42 -5.72 -3.21
N LEU A 69 13.02 -6.89 -3.16
CA LEU A 69 12.28 -8.15 -3.04
C LEU A 69 11.58 -8.33 -1.68
N SER A 70 12.02 -7.63 -0.65
CA SER A 70 11.40 -7.67 0.67
C SER A 70 10.18 -6.76 0.83
N TYR A 71 10.00 -5.76 -0.03
CA TYR A 71 8.86 -4.82 0.10
C TYR A 71 7.49 -5.48 0.16
N PRO A 72 7.16 -6.49 -0.65
CA PRO A 72 5.89 -7.19 -0.50
C PRO A 72 5.67 -7.78 0.89
N ILE A 73 6.71 -8.31 1.53
CA ILE A 73 6.62 -8.87 2.88
C ILE A 73 6.28 -7.78 3.89
N TRP A 74 6.92 -6.61 3.79
CA TRP A 74 6.63 -5.48 4.67
C TRP A 74 5.23 -4.94 4.47
N VAL A 75 4.77 -4.84 3.24
CA VAL A 75 3.38 -4.45 2.94
C VAL A 75 2.40 -5.46 3.51
N TRP A 76 2.63 -6.76 3.34
CA TRP A 76 1.77 -7.80 3.92
C TRP A 76 1.74 -7.76 5.44
N LEU A 77 2.85 -7.44 6.10
CA LEU A 77 2.86 -7.24 7.55
C LEU A 77 1.99 -6.07 7.97
N VAL A 78 2.04 -4.95 7.25
CA VAL A 78 1.18 -3.79 7.50
C VAL A 78 -0.28 -4.13 7.20
N GLU A 79 -0.57 -4.81 6.09
CA GLU A 79 -1.92 -5.27 5.75
C GLU A 79 -2.47 -6.21 6.83
N LEU A 80 -1.66 -7.14 7.33
CA LEU A 80 -2.05 -8.05 8.39
C LEU A 80 -2.37 -7.30 9.69
N LEU A 81 -1.46 -6.44 10.13
CA LEU A 81 -1.59 -5.70 11.37
C LEU A 81 -2.78 -4.73 11.33
N MET A 82 -2.85 -3.89 10.31
CA MET A 82 -3.92 -2.91 10.15
C MET A 82 -5.25 -3.54 9.80
N GLY A 83 -5.24 -4.57 8.96
CA GLY A 83 -6.45 -5.32 8.62
C GLY A 83 -7.13 -5.91 9.85
N TYR A 84 -6.39 -6.57 10.72
CA TYR A 84 -6.95 -7.10 11.97
C TYR A 84 -7.34 -6.02 12.96
N LEU A 85 -6.52 -4.97 13.12
CA LEU A 85 -6.85 -3.86 14.02
C LEU A 85 -8.20 -3.25 13.66
N PHE A 86 -8.46 -2.98 12.39
CA PHE A 86 -9.73 -2.42 11.96
C PHE A 86 -10.88 -3.43 12.02
N LEU A 87 -10.62 -4.72 11.79
CA LEU A 87 -11.65 -5.76 11.96
C LEU A 87 -12.12 -5.88 13.42
N ILE A 88 -11.25 -5.67 14.41
CA ILE A 88 -11.63 -5.60 15.83
C ILE A 88 -12.63 -4.45 16.06
N LEU A 89 -12.50 -3.38 15.29
CA LEU A 89 -13.42 -2.23 15.34
C LEU A 89 -14.65 -2.41 14.43
N ASN A 90 -14.85 -3.61 13.86
CA ASN A 90 -15.89 -3.90 12.86
C ASN A 90 -15.80 -3.03 11.59
N ILE A 91 -14.60 -2.62 11.23
CA ILE A 91 -14.31 -1.85 10.01
C ILE A 91 -13.47 -2.70 9.08
N ARG A 92 -13.90 -2.84 7.82
CA ARG A 92 -13.10 -3.44 6.77
C ARG A 92 -12.69 -2.35 5.78
N LEU A 93 -11.41 -1.96 5.80
CA LEU A 93 -10.88 -0.88 4.95
C LEU A 93 -10.66 -1.33 3.51
N TRP A 94 -10.28 -2.59 3.31
CA TRP A 94 -10.12 -3.22 2.00
C TRP A 94 -10.56 -4.67 2.08
N ASP A 95 -10.86 -5.25 0.92
CA ASP A 95 -11.32 -6.63 0.83
C ASP A 95 -10.83 -7.28 -0.47
N TYR A 96 -9.93 -8.25 -0.34
CA TYR A 96 -9.41 -9.04 -1.45
C TYR A 96 -10.21 -10.31 -1.75
N ASN A 97 -11.39 -10.49 -1.16
CA ASN A 97 -12.23 -11.66 -1.41
C ASN A 97 -12.73 -11.76 -2.87
N TYR A 98 -12.61 -10.70 -3.67
CA TYR A 98 -12.86 -10.75 -5.11
C TYR A 98 -11.83 -11.59 -5.87
N LEU A 99 -10.66 -11.86 -5.28
CA LEU A 99 -9.65 -12.73 -5.87
C LEU A 99 -10.00 -14.20 -5.69
N PRO A 100 -9.57 -15.10 -6.60
CA PRO A 100 -9.74 -16.53 -6.41
C PRO A 100 -9.10 -17.05 -5.12
N GLN A 101 -9.65 -18.11 -4.57
CA GLN A 101 -9.08 -18.80 -3.41
C GLN A 101 -7.62 -19.19 -3.68
N GLY A 102 -6.73 -18.96 -2.72
CA GLY A 102 -5.29 -19.18 -2.86
C GLY A 102 -4.53 -17.96 -3.42
N LYS A 103 -5.21 -16.93 -3.93
CA LYS A 103 -4.63 -15.66 -4.37
C LYS A 103 -4.65 -14.57 -3.29
N HIS A 104 -5.41 -14.80 -2.23
CA HIS A 104 -5.47 -13.93 -1.05
C HIS A 104 -5.53 -14.78 0.23
N TRP A 105 -5.29 -14.12 1.36
CA TRP A 105 -5.46 -14.74 2.67
C TRP A 105 -6.52 -13.95 3.46
N LYS A 106 -7.66 -14.61 3.72
CA LYS A 106 -8.84 -14.05 4.44
C LYS A 106 -9.32 -12.68 3.93
N GLY A 107 -9.07 -12.34 2.67
CA GLY A 107 -9.36 -11.04 2.11
C GLY A 107 -8.50 -9.88 2.64
N ILE A 108 -7.51 -10.16 3.50
CA ILE A 108 -6.67 -9.16 4.14
C ILE A 108 -5.36 -8.96 3.38
N ILE A 109 -4.75 -10.05 2.89
CA ILE A 109 -3.49 -10.04 2.15
C ILE A 109 -3.77 -10.49 0.72
N SER A 110 -3.22 -9.77 -0.26
CA SER A 110 -3.23 -10.16 -1.67
C SER A 110 -1.86 -10.63 -2.11
N PHE A 111 -1.75 -11.87 -2.57
CA PHE A 111 -0.51 -12.41 -3.14
C PHE A 111 -0.29 -11.98 -4.59
N VAL A 112 -1.36 -11.60 -5.28
CA VAL A 112 -1.30 -11.18 -6.70
C VAL A 112 -0.58 -9.84 -6.87
N HIS A 113 -0.63 -8.97 -5.86
CA HIS A 113 -0.03 -7.64 -5.90
C HIS A 113 1.49 -7.62 -5.58
N PHE A 114 2.14 -8.78 -5.49
CA PHE A 114 3.58 -8.89 -5.24
C PHE A 114 4.43 -7.96 -6.12
N PRO A 115 4.27 -7.96 -7.47
CA PRO A 115 5.03 -7.05 -8.32
C PRO A 115 4.70 -5.57 -8.08
N VAL A 116 3.45 -5.27 -7.76
CA VAL A 116 2.99 -3.90 -7.48
C VAL A 116 3.69 -3.34 -6.25
N TRP A 117 3.85 -4.15 -5.21
CA TRP A 117 4.53 -3.74 -3.99
C TRP A 117 6.03 -3.50 -4.19
N ILE A 118 6.68 -4.27 -5.08
CA ILE A 118 8.08 -4.02 -5.46
C ILE A 118 8.19 -2.67 -6.19
N ILE A 119 7.34 -2.43 -7.18
CA ILE A 119 7.33 -1.18 -7.95
C ILE A 119 7.04 0.01 -7.04
N LEU A 120 6.05 -0.12 -6.14
CA LEU A 120 5.74 0.92 -5.17
C LEU A 120 6.95 1.22 -4.28
N GLY A 121 7.61 0.19 -3.76
CA GLY A 121 8.77 0.34 -2.90
C GLY A 121 9.93 1.08 -3.57
N ILE A 122 10.29 0.67 -4.78
CA ILE A 122 11.32 1.34 -5.58
C ILE A 122 10.93 2.80 -5.86
N SER A 123 9.68 3.05 -6.22
CA SER A 123 9.18 4.39 -6.50
C SER A 123 9.25 5.29 -5.27
N VAL A 124 8.88 4.78 -4.10
CA VAL A 124 8.95 5.53 -2.84
C VAL A 124 10.39 5.90 -2.50
N GLU A 125 11.35 4.95 -2.61
CA GLU A 125 12.77 5.26 -2.37
C GLU A 125 13.26 6.36 -3.31
N TYR A 126 12.95 6.26 -4.59
CA TYR A 126 13.37 7.23 -5.59
C TYR A 126 12.78 8.62 -5.31
N ILE A 127 11.49 8.69 -4.99
CA ILE A 127 10.82 9.95 -4.65
C ILE A 127 11.43 10.56 -3.38
N LYS A 128 11.71 9.74 -2.35
CA LYS A 128 12.35 10.23 -1.12
C LYS A 128 13.72 10.86 -1.38
N GLN A 129 14.53 10.24 -2.23
CA GLN A 129 15.85 10.75 -2.58
C GLN A 129 15.81 12.09 -3.32
N ILE A 130 14.72 12.35 -4.08
CA ILE A 130 14.59 13.60 -4.85
C ILE A 130 13.97 14.71 -4.01
N LEU A 131 12.98 14.41 -3.16
CA LEU A 131 12.16 15.42 -2.51
C LEU A 131 12.52 15.68 -1.05
N PHE A 132 13.15 14.73 -0.39
CA PHE A 132 13.46 14.74 1.04
C PHE A 132 14.90 14.31 1.31
#